data_b430f2b36f11ec132f469f40840b5b7c
#
_entry.id   b430f2b36f11ec132f469f40840b5b7c
#
_cell.length_a   1.000
_cell.length_b   1.000
_cell.length_c   1.000
_cell.angle_alpha   90.00
_cell.angle_beta   90.00
_cell.angle_gamma   90.00
#
_symmetry.space_group_name_H-M   'P 1'
#
loop_
_entity.id
_entity.type
_entity.pdbx_description
1 polymer ?
#
loop_
_entity_poly.entity_id
_entity_poly.type
_entity_poly.pdbx_seq_one_letter_code
_entity_poly.pdbx_strand_id
1 'polypeptide(L)'
;MKITFYGVRGSIPTPGKDTSRYGGNTPCLVLESEDNQKLILDAGTGLRLASKEFKQYQAPIHLLLSHHHWDHIQGFPFFDPIFEAKRQLVIYPGHTTEAHDTAI
;
A
#
# COMPACT_ATOMS: atom_id res chain seq x y z
N MET A 1 -1.69 -15.59 -10.87
CA MET A 1 -1.62 -14.46 -9.93
C MET A 1 -0.19 -13.97 -9.78
N LYS A 2 -0.01 -12.68 -9.75
CA LYS A 2 1.30 -12.08 -9.58
C LYS A 2 1.32 -11.28 -8.28
N ILE A 3 2.37 -11.42 -7.49
CA ILE A 3 2.53 -10.69 -6.24
C ILE A 3 3.81 -9.86 -6.36
N THR A 4 3.70 -8.57 -6.17
CA THR A 4 4.86 -7.68 -6.17
C THR A 4 5.04 -7.09 -4.79
N PHE A 5 6.24 -7.21 -4.24
CA PHE A 5 6.58 -6.69 -2.93
C PHE A 5 7.22 -5.32 -3.09
N TYR A 6 6.53 -4.27 -2.70
CA TYR A 6 7.06 -2.91 -2.77
C TYR A 6 7.67 -2.46 -1.46
N GLY A 7 7.35 -3.13 -0.38
CA GLY A 7 7.94 -2.86 0.90
C GLY A 7 7.69 -4.00 1.87
N VAL A 8 8.73 -4.36 2.62
CA VAL A 8 8.64 -5.45 3.60
C VAL A 8 9.30 -5.10 4.93
N ARG A 9 9.79 -3.88 5.09
CA ARG A 9 10.47 -3.45 6.30
C ARG A 9 9.47 -3.06 7.38
N GLY A 10 9.57 -3.64 8.56
CA GLY A 10 8.72 -3.25 9.68
C GLY A 10 9.22 -2.00 10.37
N SER A 11 8.32 -1.30 11.00
CA SER A 11 8.54 -0.17 11.90
C SER A 11 8.86 1.15 11.21
N ILE A 12 9.99 1.28 10.56
CA ILE A 12 10.34 2.52 9.88
C ILE A 12 11.07 2.23 8.59
N PRO A 13 10.97 3.12 7.62
CA PRO A 13 11.75 2.96 6.39
C PRO A 13 13.23 3.05 6.72
N THR A 14 14.01 2.18 6.15
CA THR A 14 15.44 2.09 6.45
C THR A 14 16.22 1.89 5.16
N PRO A 15 16.45 2.96 4.40
CA PRO A 15 17.26 2.86 3.19
C PRO A 15 18.73 2.67 3.53
N GLY A 16 19.47 2.06 2.63
CA GLY A 16 20.88 1.88 2.81
C GLY A 16 21.34 0.54 2.29
N LYS A 17 22.65 0.31 2.32
CA LYS A 17 23.17 -0.92 1.76
C LYS A 17 22.83 -2.14 2.61
N ASP A 18 22.58 -1.95 3.88
CA ASP A 18 22.21 -3.07 4.74
C ASP A 18 20.81 -3.59 4.47
N THR A 19 19.99 -2.80 3.76
CA THR A 19 18.64 -3.20 3.40
C THR A 19 18.48 -3.36 1.90
N SER A 20 19.57 -3.45 1.16
CA SER A 20 19.49 -3.45 -0.31
C SER A 20 18.86 -4.71 -0.87
N ARG A 21 18.89 -5.82 -0.16
CA ARG A 21 18.36 -7.06 -0.70
C ARG A 21 16.84 -7.06 -0.82
N TYR A 22 16.14 -6.64 0.24
CA TYR A 22 14.69 -6.60 0.23
C TYR A 22 14.14 -5.18 0.25
N GLY A 23 15.02 -4.18 0.30
CA GLY A 23 14.64 -2.79 0.34
C GLY A 23 14.32 -2.29 1.72
N GLY A 24 14.29 -0.98 1.88
CA GLY A 24 14.02 -0.33 3.15
C GLY A 24 12.63 0.25 3.27
N ASN A 25 11.74 0.01 2.31
CA ASN A 25 10.38 0.53 2.38
C ASN A 25 9.50 -0.28 3.31
N THR A 26 8.56 0.39 3.98
CA THR A 26 7.63 -0.28 4.86
C THR A 26 6.51 -0.95 4.07
N PRO A 27 5.71 -1.81 4.70
CA PRO A 27 4.92 -2.82 3.97
C PRO A 27 3.96 -2.29 2.91
N CYS A 28 4.08 -2.87 1.76
CA CYS A 28 3.12 -2.67 0.68
C CYS A 28 3.31 -3.78 -0.35
N LEU A 29 2.23 -4.50 -0.64
CA LEU A 29 2.22 -5.53 -1.66
C LEU A 29 1.13 -5.23 -2.67
N VAL A 30 1.36 -5.58 -3.92
CA VAL A 30 0.31 -5.52 -4.93
C VAL A 30 0.08 -6.92 -5.49
N LEU A 31 -1.17 -7.35 -5.44
CA LEU A 31 -1.59 -8.63 -5.99
C LEU A 31 -2.30 -8.35 -7.31
N GLU A 32 -1.97 -9.11 -8.32
CA GLU A 32 -2.61 -8.96 -9.62
C GLU A 32 -3.14 -10.31 -10.07
N SER A 33 -4.42 -10.39 -10.40
CA SER A 33 -5.04 -11.60 -10.88
C SER A 33 -4.77 -11.79 -12.37
N GLU A 34 -5.16 -12.95 -12.91
CA GLU A 34 -4.94 -13.22 -14.32
C GLU A 34 -5.75 -12.32 -15.23
N ASP A 35 -6.87 -11.79 -14.75
CA ASP A 35 -7.68 -10.87 -15.53
C ASP A 35 -7.36 -9.41 -15.22
N ASN A 36 -6.18 -9.15 -14.70
CA ASN A 36 -5.66 -7.79 -14.45
C ASN A 36 -6.39 -7.00 -13.37
N GLN A 37 -7.03 -7.68 -12.43
CA GLN A 37 -7.57 -7.01 -11.25
C GLN A 37 -6.44 -6.84 -10.26
N LYS A 38 -6.35 -5.66 -9.64
CA LYS A 38 -5.28 -5.37 -8.71
C LYS A 38 -5.81 -5.06 -7.32
N LEU A 39 -5.08 -5.54 -6.31
CA LEU A 39 -5.40 -5.32 -4.92
C LEU A 39 -4.12 -4.92 -4.19
N ILE A 40 -4.21 -3.86 -3.39
CA ILE A 40 -3.07 -3.39 -2.62
C ILE A 40 -3.23 -3.84 -1.17
N LEU A 41 -2.18 -4.41 -0.61
CA LEU A 41 -2.14 -4.78 0.80
C LEU A 41 -1.17 -3.85 1.51
N ASP A 42 -1.71 -3.03 2.39
CA ASP A 42 -0.99 -2.06 3.21
C ASP A 42 -0.42 -0.88 2.44
N ALA A 43 -0.32 0.23 3.12
CA ALA A 43 0.06 1.51 2.54
C ALA A 43 1.30 2.10 3.19
N GLY A 44 2.32 1.26 3.39
CA GLY A 44 3.61 1.73 3.88
C GLY A 44 4.32 2.55 2.81
N THR A 45 5.57 2.90 3.06
CA THR A 45 6.30 3.76 2.13
C THR A 45 6.50 3.13 0.77
N GLY A 46 6.41 1.80 0.67
CA GLY A 46 6.49 1.14 -0.63
C GLY A 46 5.36 1.52 -1.57
N LEU A 47 4.25 2.04 -1.05
CA LEU A 47 3.12 2.42 -1.88
C LEU A 47 3.49 3.51 -2.90
N ARG A 48 4.41 4.37 -2.58
CA ARG A 48 4.86 5.40 -3.51
C ARG A 48 5.40 4.76 -4.80
N LEU A 49 6.17 3.71 -4.66
CA LEU A 49 6.70 3.01 -5.83
C LEU A 49 5.61 2.24 -6.57
N ALA A 50 4.64 1.71 -5.84
CA ALA A 50 3.57 0.97 -6.46
C ALA A 50 2.67 1.84 -7.34
N SER A 51 2.69 3.16 -7.15
CA SER A 51 1.87 4.08 -7.94
C SER A 51 2.03 3.85 -9.44
N LYS A 52 3.20 3.47 -9.89
CA LYS A 52 3.45 3.31 -11.31
C LYS A 52 2.62 2.22 -11.96
N GLU A 53 2.19 1.23 -11.19
CA GLU A 53 1.36 0.16 -11.72
C GLU A 53 -0.05 0.63 -12.04
N PHE A 54 -0.44 1.79 -11.53
CA PHE A 54 -1.82 2.25 -11.63
C PHE A 54 -2.00 3.39 -12.62
N LYS A 55 -0.95 3.77 -13.34
CA LYS A 55 -1.04 4.90 -14.26
C LYS A 55 -2.11 4.70 -15.32
N GLN A 56 -2.20 3.50 -15.87
CA GLN A 56 -3.18 3.21 -16.91
C GLN A 56 -4.28 2.27 -16.44
N TYR A 57 -4.32 2.02 -15.16
CA TYR A 57 -5.30 1.12 -14.58
C TYR A 57 -6.60 1.89 -14.38
N GLN A 58 -7.68 1.42 -15.00
CA GLN A 58 -8.94 2.16 -15.02
C GLN A 58 -9.98 1.66 -14.02
N ALA A 59 -9.80 0.48 -13.49
CA ALA A 59 -10.75 -0.08 -12.52
C ALA A 59 -10.58 0.59 -11.16
N PRO A 60 -11.57 0.45 -10.27
CA PRO A 60 -11.41 0.94 -8.90
C PRO A 60 -10.20 0.31 -8.23
N ILE A 61 -9.50 1.11 -7.45
CA ILE A 61 -8.31 0.64 -6.73
C ILE A 61 -8.74 0.22 -5.33
N HIS A 62 -8.44 -1.03 -4.97
CA HIS A 62 -8.79 -1.58 -3.66
C HIS A 62 -7.55 -1.65 -2.79
N LEU A 63 -7.64 -1.08 -1.60
CA LEU A 63 -6.54 -1.06 -0.64
C LEU A 63 -7.01 -1.67 0.67
N LEU A 64 -6.40 -2.78 1.06
CA LEU A 64 -6.65 -3.42 2.34
C LEU A 64 -5.55 -3.06 3.32
N LEU A 65 -5.93 -2.64 4.51
CA LEU A 65 -4.98 -2.35 5.58
C LEU A 65 -5.03 -3.50 6.59
N SER A 66 -3.87 -4.11 6.84
CA SER A 66 -3.82 -5.20 7.81
C SER A 66 -3.99 -4.67 9.22
N HIS A 67 -3.45 -3.50 9.50
CA HIS A 67 -3.67 -2.78 10.76
C HIS A 67 -3.22 -1.33 10.57
N HIS A 68 -3.41 -0.51 11.61
CA HIS A 68 -3.25 0.93 11.46
C HIS A 68 -1.97 1.47 12.10
N HIS A 69 -0.96 0.64 12.26
CA HIS A 69 0.34 1.13 12.71
C HIS A 69 0.94 2.03 11.63
N TRP A 70 1.76 2.97 12.05
CA TRP A 70 2.30 3.98 11.15
C TRP A 70 3.03 3.39 9.95
N ASP A 71 3.79 2.34 10.15
CA ASP A 71 4.55 1.73 9.07
C ASP A 71 3.67 1.11 7.99
N HIS A 72 2.38 0.91 8.27
CA HIS A 72 1.44 0.35 7.32
C HIS A 72 0.55 1.40 6.65
N ILE A 73 0.67 2.69 7.03
CA ILE A 73 -0.18 3.73 6.45
C ILE A 73 0.61 4.97 6.00
N GLN A 74 1.86 5.09 6.37
CA GLN A 74 2.58 6.35 6.16
C GLN A 74 2.85 6.67 4.69
N GLY A 75 2.73 5.72 3.80
CA GLY A 75 2.92 5.97 2.38
C GLY A 75 1.70 6.49 1.66
N PHE A 76 0.54 6.48 2.31
CA PHE A 76 -0.70 6.84 1.66
C PHE A 76 -0.68 8.22 0.99
N PRO A 77 -0.17 9.29 1.63
CA PRO A 77 -0.18 10.60 1.00
C PRO A 77 0.69 10.68 -0.26
N PHE A 78 1.52 9.70 -0.50
CA PHE A 78 2.44 9.70 -1.64
C PHE A 78 2.00 8.76 -2.75
N PHE A 79 0.75 8.31 -2.69
CA PHE A 79 0.18 7.44 -3.71
C PHE A 79 -0.52 8.34 -4.74
N ASP A 80 0.10 8.53 -5.88
CA ASP A 80 -0.36 9.49 -6.88
C ASP A 80 -1.84 9.39 -7.26
N PRO A 81 -2.39 8.19 -7.45
CA PRO A 81 -3.79 8.10 -7.87
C PRO A 81 -4.80 8.78 -6.96
N ILE A 82 -4.50 8.99 -5.68
CA ILE A 82 -5.46 9.63 -4.79
C ILE A 82 -5.73 11.09 -5.16
N PHE A 83 -4.85 11.68 -5.97
CA PHE A 83 -5.01 13.07 -6.39
C PHE A 83 -5.70 13.22 -7.73
N GLU A 84 -6.12 12.12 -8.34
CA GLU A 84 -6.77 12.14 -9.64
C GLU A 84 -8.28 12.09 -9.46
N ALA A 85 -8.96 13.11 -9.96
CA ALA A 85 -10.39 13.30 -9.71
C ALA A 85 -11.27 12.14 -10.18
N LYS A 86 -10.86 11.43 -11.20
CA LYS A 86 -11.66 10.35 -11.77
C LYS A 86 -11.35 8.99 -11.22
N ARG A 87 -10.39 8.89 -10.31
CA ARG A 87 -10.02 7.62 -9.72
C ARG A 87 -10.94 7.25 -8.57
N GLN A 88 -11.28 6.00 -8.51
CA GLN A 88 -12.05 5.48 -7.37
C GLN A 88 -11.13 4.62 -6.52
N LEU A 89 -11.04 4.97 -5.26
CA LEU A 89 -10.22 4.25 -4.30
C LEU A 89 -11.13 3.73 -3.20
N VAL A 90 -11.10 2.42 -2.98
CA VAL A 90 -11.89 1.77 -1.94
C VAL A 90 -10.94 1.26 -0.88
N ILE A 91 -11.09 1.77 0.34
CA ILE A 91 -10.22 1.40 1.44
C ILE A 91 -10.95 0.47 2.39
N TYR A 92 -10.30 -0.65 2.71
CA TYR A 92 -10.81 -1.63 3.67
C TYR A 92 -9.95 -1.50 4.91
N PRO A 93 -10.46 -0.89 5.97
CA PRO A 93 -9.62 -0.60 7.14
C PRO A 93 -9.21 -1.83 7.94
N GLY A 94 -9.83 -2.95 7.68
CA GLY A 94 -9.41 -4.19 8.32
C GLY A 94 -9.87 -4.35 9.75
N HIS A 95 -9.95 -3.29 10.49
CA HIS A 95 -10.33 -3.32 11.89
C HIS A 95 -11.36 -2.26 12.15
N THR A 96 -12.53 -2.68 12.57
CA THR A 96 -13.66 -1.76 12.67
C THR A 96 -14.32 -1.73 14.03
N THR A 97 -13.69 -2.23 15.05
CA THR A 97 -14.32 -2.21 16.33
C THR A 97 -14.10 -0.90 16.98
N GLU A 98 -15.13 -0.38 17.30
CA GLU A 98 -15.32 0.69 18.14
C GLU A 98 -14.19 1.54 18.51
N ALA A 99 -14.35 2.05 19.65
CA ALA A 99 -13.59 3.17 20.07
C ALA A 99 -12.10 2.97 20.16
N HIS A 100 -11.69 1.81 20.37
CA HIS A 100 -10.24 1.64 20.51
C HIS A 100 -9.50 1.66 19.19
N ASP A 101 -10.23 1.82 18.14
CA ASP A 101 -9.58 1.97 16.85
C ASP A 101 -8.82 3.26 16.74
N THR A 102 -8.95 4.09 17.70
CA THR A 102 -8.27 5.35 17.63
C THR A 102 -6.79 5.23 17.86
N ALA A 103 -6.31 4.08 17.93
CA ALA A 103 -4.92 3.88 18.28
C ALA A 103 -3.91 4.37 17.28
N ILE A 104 -4.25 5.05 16.34
CA ILE A 104 -3.25 5.53 15.40
C ILE A 104 -2.53 6.74 15.86
#